data_e8772929aab98a74699ec2e1fef23f88
#
_entry.id   e8772929aab98a74699ec2e1fef23f88
#
_cell.length_a   1.000
_cell.length_b   1.000
_cell.length_c   1.000
_cell.angle_alpha   90.00
_cell.angle_beta   90.00
_cell.angle_gamma   90.00
#
_symmetry.space_group_name_H-M   'P 1'
#
loop_
_entity.id
_entity.type
_entity.pdbx_description
1 polymer ?
#
loop_
_entity_poly.entity_id
_entity_poly.type
_entity_poly.pdbx_seq_one_letter_code
_entity_poly.pdbx_strand_id
1 'polypeptide(L)'
;MKDKYKHLLNFTANIISLAVEACMFGWVWYMLYIPMLDKANTFFNRGNWAVIGMYVLFVFFFTKIFGGYRIGYMRISDIILSQILAVVLAMIVAYFEICLVANDYLPPQPLLLMTVTEIIFIVPWVILVRKAYTRLYPPRQMLVIYGNYSPDDLIGKINTRKDKYNICAAESYRIGYEKLYPMIQKYNAVVLCDLPSEVRNQIMKYCYQESIRTYVTPKISDILFRGADDIHLFDTPLYLSRNQGLGIVDLFVKRLMDIVISLIGIVIASPFMLVIALCIKLYDHGPVLYKQERLTKDGEPFMIYKFRSMTTHSEDAGARLAAKEDARITPVGRVIRAIHFDELPQLFNILKGEMSVVGPRPERQIIADQYTEEIPEFVLRLKVKAGLTGYAQVYGKYNTTPYDKLKLDLTYIENYSVWMDIKILFLTFKILFQKENTEGVDQDQTTAIK
;
A
#
# COMPACT_ATOMS: atom_id res chain seq x y z
N MET A 1 -15.27 -26.76 10.35
CA MET A 1 -14.30 -27.01 11.43
C MET A 1 -12.87 -26.59 11.08
N LYS A 2 -12.34 -26.89 9.89
CA LYS A 2 -10.93 -26.54 9.49
C LYS A 2 -10.62 -25.03 9.49
N ASP A 3 -11.56 -24.15 9.14
CA ASP A 3 -11.30 -22.68 9.09
C ASP A 3 -11.00 -22.06 10.47
N LYS A 4 -11.47 -22.67 11.57
CA LYS A 4 -11.25 -22.20 12.95
C LYS A 4 -9.75 -22.23 13.33
N TYR A 5 -9.03 -23.24 12.84
CA TYR A 5 -7.59 -23.42 13.15
C TYR A 5 -6.64 -22.64 12.25
N LYS A 6 -7.17 -21.96 11.22
CA LYS A 6 -6.39 -21.18 10.27
C LYS A 6 -5.67 -19.98 10.92
N HIS A 7 -6.35 -19.32 11.85
CA HIS A 7 -5.77 -18.23 12.62
C HIS A 7 -4.71 -18.74 13.58
N LEU A 8 -4.92 -19.92 14.16
CA LEU A 8 -3.96 -20.54 15.10
C LEU A 8 -2.65 -20.88 14.39
N LEU A 9 -2.72 -21.52 13.21
CA LEU A 9 -1.51 -21.84 12.42
C LEU A 9 -0.70 -20.59 12.06
N ASN A 10 -1.36 -19.54 11.61
CA ASN A 10 -0.68 -18.29 11.29
C ASN A 10 -0.08 -17.64 12.55
N PHE A 11 -0.82 -17.65 13.65
CA PHE A 11 -0.37 -17.09 14.91
C PHE A 11 0.85 -17.84 15.45
N THR A 12 0.83 -19.17 15.51
CA THR A 12 1.96 -19.97 15.95
C THR A 12 3.19 -19.81 15.06
N ALA A 13 3.00 -19.82 13.73
CA ALA A 13 4.10 -19.61 12.80
C ALA A 13 4.77 -18.23 12.97
N ASN A 14 3.97 -17.19 13.20
CA ASN A 14 4.47 -15.84 13.42
C ASN A 14 5.20 -15.71 14.77
N ILE A 15 4.69 -16.34 15.82
CA ILE A 15 5.38 -16.38 17.13
C ILE A 15 6.72 -17.10 17.03
N ILE A 16 6.77 -18.22 16.32
CA ILE A 16 8.03 -18.98 16.16
C ILE A 16 9.06 -18.12 15.41
N SER A 17 8.67 -17.44 14.31
CA SER A 17 9.55 -16.53 13.58
C SER A 17 10.12 -15.45 14.52
N LEU A 18 9.22 -14.76 15.23
CA LEU A 18 9.61 -13.69 16.15
C LEU A 18 10.50 -14.17 17.30
N ALA A 19 10.27 -15.39 17.82
CA ALA A 19 11.11 -15.99 18.85
C ALA A 19 12.51 -16.34 18.34
N VAL A 20 12.65 -16.82 17.10
CA VAL A 20 13.95 -17.10 16.48
C VAL A 20 14.72 -15.79 16.27
N GLU A 21 14.08 -14.74 15.74
CA GLU A 21 14.68 -13.42 15.56
C GLU A 21 15.12 -12.82 16.92
N ALA A 22 14.29 -12.96 17.96
CA ALA A 22 14.63 -12.56 19.34
C ALA A 22 15.85 -13.32 19.90
N CYS A 23 15.95 -14.62 19.65
CA CYS A 23 17.10 -15.43 20.06
C CYS A 23 18.38 -15.03 19.32
N MET A 24 18.30 -14.77 18.01
CA MET A 24 19.45 -14.32 17.21
C MET A 24 19.97 -12.96 17.72
N PHE A 25 19.07 -12.00 17.94
CA PHE A 25 19.45 -10.69 18.49
C PHE A 25 20.00 -10.82 19.92
N GLY A 26 19.35 -11.60 20.78
CA GLY A 26 19.80 -11.86 22.14
C GLY A 26 21.20 -12.47 22.19
N TRP A 27 21.51 -13.42 21.28
CA TRP A 27 22.85 -14.00 21.15
C TRP A 27 23.90 -12.95 20.78
N VAL A 28 23.61 -12.11 19.74
CA VAL A 28 24.50 -11.03 19.31
C VAL A 28 24.69 -9.99 20.43
N TRP A 29 23.62 -9.63 21.13
CA TRP A 29 23.67 -8.69 22.24
C TRP A 29 24.57 -9.20 23.37
N TYR A 30 24.33 -10.44 23.86
CA TYR A 30 25.08 -11.00 24.99
C TYR A 30 26.52 -11.36 24.66
N MET A 31 26.78 -11.89 23.45
CA MET A 31 28.09 -12.41 23.10
C MET A 31 29.02 -11.38 22.47
N LEU A 32 28.47 -10.38 21.78
CA LEU A 32 29.27 -9.46 20.99
C LEU A 32 29.21 -8.02 21.53
N TYR A 33 28.04 -7.49 21.90
CA TYR A 33 27.94 -6.10 22.34
C TYR A 33 28.18 -5.89 23.83
N ILE A 34 27.63 -6.74 24.72
CA ILE A 34 27.87 -6.58 26.17
C ILE A 34 29.36 -6.56 26.51
N PRO A 35 30.25 -7.41 25.94
CA PRO A 35 31.67 -7.33 26.21
C PRO A 35 32.36 -6.02 25.78
N MET A 36 31.74 -5.28 24.85
CA MET A 36 32.25 -3.98 24.36
C MET A 36 31.80 -2.82 25.25
N LEU A 37 30.76 -3.01 26.09
CA LEU A 37 30.28 -1.98 26.99
C LEU A 37 31.24 -1.79 28.18
N ASP A 38 31.54 -0.52 28.49
CA ASP A 38 32.33 -0.19 29.66
C ASP A 38 31.66 -0.70 30.95
N LYS A 39 32.43 -1.29 31.85
CA LYS A 39 31.93 -1.83 33.15
C LYS A 39 31.25 -0.76 34.01
N ALA A 40 31.59 0.51 33.82
CA ALA A 40 30.95 1.65 34.50
C ALA A 40 29.51 1.93 34.02
N ASN A 41 29.19 1.56 32.80
CA ASN A 41 27.87 1.73 32.14
C ASN A 41 27.09 0.42 32.09
N THR A 42 27.43 -0.59 32.91
CA THR A 42 26.71 -1.87 32.89
C THR A 42 25.22 -1.65 33.14
N PHE A 43 24.47 -1.90 32.11
CA PHE A 43 23.01 -2.02 32.14
C PHE A 43 22.69 -3.14 33.14
N PHE A 44 21.93 -2.84 34.21
CA PHE A 44 21.47 -3.84 35.13
C PHE A 44 20.88 -5.04 34.39
N ASN A 45 21.01 -6.27 34.89
CA ASN A 45 20.52 -7.51 34.23
C ASN A 45 19.12 -7.37 33.60
N ARG A 46 18.22 -6.59 34.21
CA ARG A 46 16.88 -6.30 33.70
C ARG A 46 16.89 -5.41 32.43
N GLY A 47 17.85 -4.51 32.30
CA GLY A 47 18.00 -3.64 31.14
C GLY A 47 18.34 -4.41 29.85
N ASN A 48 19.09 -5.49 29.94
CA ASN A 48 19.41 -6.35 28.81
C ASN A 48 18.14 -6.92 28.16
N TRP A 49 17.17 -7.31 28.98
CA TRP A 49 15.87 -7.77 28.49
C TRP A 49 15.05 -6.65 27.84
N ALA A 50 15.23 -5.39 28.28
CA ALA A 50 14.57 -4.25 27.66
C ALA A 50 15.10 -4.01 26.24
N VAL A 51 16.43 -4.09 26.03
CA VAL A 51 17.04 -3.95 24.68
C VAL A 51 16.54 -5.05 23.75
N ILE A 52 16.52 -6.31 24.19
CA ILE A 52 15.96 -7.41 23.40
C ILE A 52 14.47 -7.20 23.14
N GLY A 53 13.72 -6.78 24.15
CA GLY A 53 12.28 -6.49 24.04
C GLY A 53 11.98 -5.38 23.03
N MET A 54 12.79 -4.32 22.98
CA MET A 54 12.66 -3.24 22.01
C MET A 54 12.91 -3.73 20.58
N TYR A 55 13.96 -4.51 20.36
CA TYR A 55 14.19 -5.12 19.04
C TYR A 55 12.98 -5.95 18.57
N VAL A 56 12.48 -6.85 19.42
CA VAL A 56 11.33 -7.70 19.16
C VAL A 56 10.08 -6.84 18.84
N LEU A 57 9.89 -5.75 19.59
CA LEU A 57 8.78 -4.83 19.37
C LEU A 57 8.89 -4.15 18.01
N PHE A 58 10.08 -3.71 17.60
CA PHE A 58 10.28 -3.09 16.27
C PHE A 58 10.11 -4.10 15.15
N VAL A 59 10.67 -5.31 15.26
CA VAL A 59 10.45 -6.37 14.28
C VAL A 59 8.96 -6.69 14.15
N PHE A 60 8.25 -6.86 15.26
CA PHE A 60 6.81 -7.10 15.26
C PHE A 60 6.04 -5.95 14.59
N PHE A 61 6.35 -4.71 14.94
CA PHE A 61 5.72 -3.51 14.43
C PHE A 61 5.91 -3.36 12.92
N PHE A 62 7.14 -3.42 12.42
CA PHE A 62 7.43 -3.28 11.01
C PHE A 62 6.86 -4.44 10.18
N THR A 63 6.98 -5.68 10.68
CA THR A 63 6.41 -6.85 10.00
C THR A 63 4.88 -6.74 9.89
N LYS A 64 4.21 -6.22 10.92
CA LYS A 64 2.76 -5.97 10.92
C LYS A 64 2.37 -4.89 9.91
N ILE A 65 3.12 -3.78 9.84
CA ILE A 65 2.88 -2.68 8.89
C ILE A 65 3.03 -3.16 7.45
N PHE A 66 4.16 -3.82 7.13
CA PHE A 66 4.41 -4.32 5.78
C PHE A 66 3.52 -5.52 5.42
N GLY A 67 2.79 -6.09 6.38
CA GLY A 67 1.89 -7.21 6.16
C GLY A 67 2.57 -8.58 6.11
N GLY A 68 3.83 -8.70 6.60
CA GLY A 68 4.61 -9.94 6.58
C GLY A 68 3.99 -11.11 7.35
N TYR A 69 3.08 -10.84 8.29
CA TYR A 69 2.31 -11.86 9.01
C TYR A 69 1.08 -12.40 8.28
N ARG A 70 0.76 -11.87 7.09
CA ARG A 70 -0.45 -12.27 6.33
C ARG A 70 -0.20 -13.44 5.39
N ILE A 71 0.31 -14.56 5.91
CA ILE A 71 0.77 -15.73 5.14
C ILE A 71 -0.32 -16.30 4.22
N GLY A 72 -1.59 -16.30 4.64
CA GLY A 72 -2.72 -16.79 3.84
C GLY A 72 -3.32 -15.77 2.85
N TYR A 73 -2.83 -14.52 2.84
CA TYR A 73 -3.42 -13.43 2.05
C TYR A 73 -2.50 -12.86 0.98
N MET A 74 -1.19 -12.77 1.23
CA MET A 74 -0.22 -12.17 0.32
C MET A 74 0.52 -13.23 -0.52
N ARG A 75 1.17 -12.83 -1.63
CA ARG A 75 2.08 -13.68 -2.38
C ARG A 75 3.32 -14.01 -1.53
N ILE A 76 3.99 -15.12 -1.83
CA ILE A 76 5.21 -15.53 -1.10
C ILE A 76 6.28 -14.44 -1.21
N SER A 77 6.53 -13.93 -2.41
CA SER A 77 7.49 -12.84 -2.66
C SER A 77 7.21 -11.61 -1.81
N ASP A 78 5.91 -11.22 -1.69
CA ASP A 78 5.51 -10.04 -0.93
C ASP A 78 5.71 -10.23 0.58
N ILE A 79 5.51 -11.45 1.08
CA ILE A 79 5.74 -11.79 2.50
C ILE A 79 7.23 -11.76 2.80
N ILE A 80 8.06 -12.40 1.96
CA ILE A 80 9.52 -12.42 2.11
C ILE A 80 10.05 -10.98 2.10
N LEU A 81 9.71 -10.19 1.09
CA LEU A 81 10.12 -8.79 1.00
C LEU A 81 9.67 -7.98 2.23
N SER A 82 8.44 -8.22 2.72
CA SER A 82 7.92 -7.54 3.92
C SER A 82 8.72 -7.84 5.16
N GLN A 83 9.09 -9.11 5.37
CA GLN A 83 9.87 -9.53 6.54
C GLN A 83 11.33 -9.05 6.43
N ILE A 84 11.95 -9.14 5.24
CA ILE A 84 13.30 -8.59 5.00
C ILE A 84 13.35 -7.09 5.30
N LEU A 85 12.41 -6.30 4.77
CA LEU A 85 12.36 -4.86 5.05
C LEU A 85 12.14 -4.57 6.54
N ALA A 86 11.34 -5.41 7.21
CA ALA A 86 11.08 -5.24 8.64
C ALA A 86 12.34 -5.46 9.49
N VAL A 87 13.10 -6.56 9.26
CA VAL A 87 14.33 -6.83 10.03
C VAL A 87 15.42 -5.81 9.70
N VAL A 88 15.54 -5.35 8.45
CA VAL A 88 16.49 -4.29 8.08
C VAL A 88 16.19 -2.98 8.81
N LEU A 89 14.92 -2.54 8.85
CA LEU A 89 14.54 -1.34 9.60
C LEU A 89 14.70 -1.52 11.10
N ALA A 90 14.33 -2.68 11.64
CA ALA A 90 14.53 -2.99 13.05
C ALA A 90 16.01 -2.96 13.43
N MET A 91 16.89 -3.51 12.59
CA MET A 91 18.35 -3.46 12.76
C MET A 91 18.88 -2.03 12.79
N ILE A 92 18.41 -1.16 11.90
CA ILE A 92 18.84 0.26 11.88
C ILE A 92 18.46 0.92 13.20
N VAL A 93 17.21 0.73 13.68
CA VAL A 93 16.75 1.32 14.94
C VAL A 93 17.52 0.73 16.13
N ALA A 94 17.73 -0.60 16.17
CA ALA A 94 18.48 -1.26 17.20
C ALA A 94 19.96 -0.80 17.25
N TYR A 95 20.57 -0.50 16.11
CA TYR A 95 21.92 0.05 16.06
C TYR A 95 21.99 1.39 16.80
N PHE A 96 21.06 2.31 16.52
CA PHE A 96 20.99 3.59 17.23
C PHE A 96 20.71 3.40 18.72
N GLU A 97 19.82 2.48 19.10
CA GLU A 97 19.54 2.13 20.49
C GLU A 97 20.80 1.66 21.21
N ILE A 98 21.56 0.73 20.60
CA ILE A 98 22.80 0.19 21.14
C ILE A 98 23.85 1.29 21.33
N CYS A 99 24.03 2.15 20.33
CA CYS A 99 24.96 3.27 20.43
C CYS A 99 24.55 4.28 21.54
N LEU A 100 23.25 4.51 21.73
CA LEU A 100 22.74 5.36 22.82
C LEU A 100 23.02 4.70 24.19
N VAL A 101 22.82 3.40 24.32
CA VAL A 101 23.10 2.66 25.58
C VAL A 101 24.61 2.67 25.88
N ALA A 102 25.44 2.50 24.86
CA ALA A 102 26.90 2.52 24.99
C ALA A 102 27.46 3.93 25.23
N ASN A 103 26.71 4.97 24.89
CA ASN A 103 27.17 6.36 24.78
C ASN A 103 28.42 6.51 23.88
N ASP A 104 28.53 5.64 22.87
CA ASP A 104 29.61 5.60 21.90
C ASP A 104 29.15 4.93 20.59
N TYR A 105 29.91 5.16 19.50
CA TYR A 105 29.66 4.49 18.21
C TYR A 105 30.31 3.10 18.21
N LEU A 106 29.48 2.08 18.41
CA LEU A 106 29.91 0.68 18.33
C LEU A 106 29.95 0.16 16.89
N PRO A 107 30.77 -0.85 16.60
CA PRO A 107 30.88 -1.43 15.26
C PRO A 107 29.55 -2.05 14.81
N PRO A 108 29.02 -1.73 13.60
CA PRO A 108 27.74 -2.27 13.12
C PRO A 108 27.83 -3.70 12.57
N GLN A 109 29.06 -4.23 12.37
CA GLN A 109 29.29 -5.53 11.71
C GLN A 109 28.52 -6.70 12.36
N PRO A 110 28.42 -6.84 13.70
CA PRO A 110 27.66 -7.91 14.31
C PRO A 110 26.16 -7.88 13.94
N LEU A 111 25.55 -6.70 13.93
CA LEU A 111 24.15 -6.55 13.53
C LEU A 111 23.93 -6.81 12.03
N LEU A 112 24.85 -6.36 11.18
CA LEU A 112 24.79 -6.64 9.75
C LEU A 112 24.86 -8.14 9.47
N LEU A 113 25.79 -8.85 10.13
CA LEU A 113 25.90 -10.31 10.00
C LEU A 113 24.65 -11.03 10.52
N MET A 114 24.11 -10.58 11.66
CA MET A 114 22.85 -11.09 12.21
C MET A 114 21.70 -10.91 11.19
N THR A 115 21.55 -9.71 10.64
CA THR A 115 20.48 -9.43 9.65
C THR A 115 20.62 -10.33 8.42
N VAL A 116 21.82 -10.61 7.94
CA VAL A 116 22.05 -11.58 6.86
C VAL A 116 21.58 -12.98 7.27
N THR A 117 21.89 -13.43 8.50
CA THR A 117 21.43 -14.74 9.00
C THR A 117 19.90 -14.79 9.16
N GLU A 118 19.28 -13.70 9.61
CA GLU A 118 17.81 -13.58 9.65
C GLU A 118 17.19 -13.68 8.25
N ILE A 119 17.74 -13.00 7.26
CA ILE A 119 17.28 -13.10 5.85
C ILE A 119 17.40 -14.53 5.32
N ILE A 120 18.51 -15.21 5.63
CA ILE A 120 18.72 -16.62 5.26
C ILE A 120 17.68 -17.52 5.94
N PHE A 121 17.28 -17.22 7.18
CA PHE A 121 16.23 -17.96 7.88
C PHE A 121 14.83 -17.66 7.32
N ILE A 122 14.47 -16.38 7.06
CA ILE A 122 13.15 -15.92 6.63
C ILE A 122 12.71 -16.64 5.36
N VAL A 123 13.59 -16.74 4.35
CA VAL A 123 13.22 -17.28 3.03
C VAL A 123 12.70 -18.72 3.12
N PRO A 124 13.46 -19.71 3.65
CA PRO A 124 12.98 -21.09 3.77
C PRO A 124 11.82 -21.21 4.76
N TRP A 125 11.80 -20.40 5.83
CA TRP A 125 10.72 -20.41 6.82
C TRP A 125 9.37 -20.04 6.17
N VAL A 126 9.32 -18.92 5.46
CA VAL A 126 8.08 -18.46 4.75
C VAL A 126 7.62 -19.50 3.74
N ILE A 127 8.54 -20.09 2.97
CA ILE A 127 8.23 -21.14 1.99
C ILE A 127 7.64 -22.37 2.69
N LEU A 128 8.24 -22.82 3.78
CA LEU A 128 7.79 -23.98 4.55
C LEU A 128 6.41 -23.77 5.14
N VAL A 129 6.20 -22.63 5.81
CA VAL A 129 4.90 -22.29 6.41
C VAL A 129 3.82 -22.13 5.35
N ARG A 130 4.17 -21.51 4.20
CA ARG A 130 3.25 -21.38 3.08
C ARG A 130 2.87 -22.73 2.49
N LYS A 131 3.82 -23.63 2.31
CA LYS A 131 3.58 -25.00 1.80
C LYS A 131 2.70 -25.80 2.77
N ALA A 132 2.94 -25.71 4.07
CA ALA A 132 2.09 -26.30 5.09
C ALA A 132 0.67 -25.71 5.06
N TYR A 133 0.57 -24.37 4.95
CA TYR A 133 -0.71 -23.67 4.88
C TYR A 133 -1.54 -24.09 3.65
N THR A 134 -0.96 -24.14 2.45
CA THR A 134 -1.68 -24.51 1.22
C THR A 134 -2.08 -25.98 1.20
N ARG A 135 -1.30 -26.87 1.85
CA ARG A 135 -1.63 -28.29 2.00
C ARG A 135 -2.83 -28.51 2.92
N LEU A 136 -2.92 -27.73 4.01
CA LEU A 136 -4.02 -27.81 4.97
C LEU A 136 -5.29 -27.08 4.51
N TYR A 137 -5.12 -25.99 3.75
CA TYR A 137 -6.20 -25.14 3.25
C TYR A 137 -6.10 -24.96 1.74
N PRO A 138 -6.60 -25.93 0.96
CA PRO A 138 -6.58 -25.85 -0.50
C PRO A 138 -7.39 -24.66 -1.02
N PRO A 139 -7.15 -24.22 -2.27
CA PRO A 139 -7.87 -23.11 -2.89
C PRO A 139 -9.37 -23.32 -2.83
N ARG A 140 -10.12 -22.24 -2.54
CA ARG A 140 -11.58 -22.30 -2.46
C ARG A 140 -12.18 -22.36 -3.84
N GLN A 141 -13.10 -23.29 -4.02
CA GLN A 141 -13.96 -23.35 -5.20
C GLN A 141 -15.00 -22.24 -5.12
N MET A 142 -15.02 -21.37 -6.14
CA MET A 142 -15.81 -20.15 -6.14
C MET A 142 -16.72 -20.07 -7.36
N LEU A 143 -17.92 -19.57 -7.15
CA LEU A 143 -18.87 -19.14 -8.18
C LEU A 143 -18.82 -17.61 -8.28
N VAL A 144 -18.68 -17.07 -9.49
CA VAL A 144 -18.86 -15.64 -9.76
C VAL A 144 -20.28 -15.41 -10.26
N ILE A 145 -21.02 -14.53 -9.59
CA ILE A 145 -22.34 -14.06 -10.02
C ILE A 145 -22.18 -12.62 -10.47
N TYR A 146 -22.49 -12.33 -11.73
CA TYR A 146 -22.25 -11.01 -12.30
C TYR A 146 -23.53 -10.34 -12.81
N GLY A 147 -23.45 -8.99 -12.89
CA GLY A 147 -24.51 -8.13 -13.32
C GLY A 147 -24.50 -7.81 -14.81
N ASN A 148 -24.46 -6.53 -15.14
CA ASN A 148 -24.54 -6.05 -16.50
C ASN A 148 -23.19 -6.07 -17.25
N TYR A 149 -22.08 -6.00 -16.50
CA TYR A 149 -20.72 -5.97 -17.05
C TYR A 149 -20.07 -7.36 -16.96
N SER A 150 -19.22 -7.67 -17.96
CA SER A 150 -18.44 -8.91 -17.93
C SER A 150 -17.54 -8.97 -16.71
N PRO A 151 -17.46 -10.13 -16.01
CA PRO A 151 -16.59 -10.31 -14.86
C PRO A 151 -15.14 -10.66 -15.27
N ASP A 152 -14.77 -10.64 -16.56
CA ASP A 152 -13.50 -11.16 -17.06
C ASP A 152 -12.28 -10.48 -16.45
N ASP A 153 -12.30 -9.17 -16.29
CA ASP A 153 -11.22 -8.42 -15.63
C ASP A 153 -11.05 -8.84 -14.16
N LEU A 154 -12.15 -9.03 -13.44
CA LEU A 154 -12.13 -9.50 -12.06
C LEU A 154 -11.64 -10.94 -11.98
N ILE A 155 -12.12 -11.79 -12.87
CA ILE A 155 -11.68 -13.19 -12.99
C ILE A 155 -10.18 -13.25 -13.29
N GLY A 156 -9.70 -12.44 -14.23
CA GLY A 156 -8.28 -12.30 -14.54
C GLY A 156 -7.45 -11.90 -13.31
N LYS A 157 -7.89 -10.88 -12.56
CA LYS A 157 -7.25 -10.44 -11.30
C LYS A 157 -7.24 -11.56 -10.25
N ILE A 158 -8.34 -12.27 -10.05
CA ILE A 158 -8.45 -13.39 -9.07
C ILE A 158 -7.58 -14.56 -9.47
N ASN A 159 -7.52 -14.90 -10.77
CA ASN A 159 -6.72 -16.00 -11.31
C ASN A 159 -5.20 -15.79 -11.17
N THR A 160 -4.72 -14.56 -10.91
CA THR A 160 -3.32 -14.34 -10.49
C THR A 160 -2.99 -14.99 -9.14
N ARG A 161 -4.02 -15.42 -8.39
CA ARG A 161 -3.92 -15.99 -7.04
C ARG A 161 -4.56 -17.40 -6.97
N LYS A 162 -4.22 -18.27 -7.93
CA LYS A 162 -4.66 -19.68 -7.98
C LYS A 162 -4.29 -20.48 -6.73
N ASP A 163 -3.29 -20.01 -5.98
CA ASP A 163 -2.89 -20.57 -4.69
C ASP A 163 -3.95 -20.40 -3.58
N LYS A 164 -4.91 -19.52 -3.78
CA LYS A 164 -5.94 -19.16 -2.78
C LYS A 164 -7.37 -19.29 -3.31
N TYR A 165 -7.57 -18.96 -4.57
CA TYR A 165 -8.87 -18.86 -5.22
C TYR A 165 -8.92 -19.73 -6.46
N ASN A 166 -10.00 -20.47 -6.65
CA ASN A 166 -10.29 -21.26 -7.84
C ASN A 166 -11.70 -20.92 -8.32
N ILE A 167 -11.80 -20.11 -9.38
CA ILE A 167 -13.08 -19.80 -9.99
C ILE A 167 -13.48 -21.00 -10.86
N CYS A 168 -14.59 -21.66 -10.50
CA CYS A 168 -15.09 -22.84 -11.17
C CYS A 168 -16.19 -22.52 -12.18
N ALA A 169 -16.97 -21.47 -11.94
CA ALA A 169 -18.04 -21.03 -12.83
C ALA A 169 -18.30 -19.52 -12.68
N ALA A 170 -18.85 -18.93 -13.74
CA ALA A 170 -19.35 -17.56 -13.76
C ALA A 170 -20.74 -17.54 -14.40
N GLU A 171 -21.74 -16.99 -13.67
CA GLU A 171 -23.12 -17.01 -14.09
C GLU A 171 -23.77 -15.63 -13.92
N SER A 172 -24.65 -15.27 -14.86
CA SER A 172 -25.42 -14.04 -14.74
C SER A 172 -26.55 -14.21 -13.73
N TYR A 173 -26.82 -13.18 -12.92
CA TYR A 173 -27.96 -13.21 -11.99
C TYR A 173 -29.33 -13.38 -12.70
N ARG A 174 -29.38 -13.09 -14.02
CA ARG A 174 -30.61 -13.15 -14.83
C ARG A 174 -31.16 -14.56 -15.03
N ILE A 175 -30.40 -15.61 -14.70
CA ILE A 175 -30.90 -17.02 -14.76
C ILE A 175 -31.99 -17.31 -13.70
N GLY A 176 -32.20 -16.37 -12.74
CA GLY A 176 -33.22 -16.49 -11.70
C GLY A 176 -32.75 -17.22 -10.45
N TYR A 177 -33.39 -16.90 -9.32
CA TYR A 177 -33.01 -17.44 -8.00
C TYR A 177 -33.19 -18.94 -7.88
N GLU A 178 -34.21 -19.51 -8.55
CA GLU A 178 -34.47 -20.94 -8.54
C GLU A 178 -33.29 -21.78 -9.02
N LYS A 179 -32.54 -21.25 -10.00
CA LYS A 179 -31.32 -21.90 -10.53
C LYS A 179 -30.07 -21.49 -9.76
N LEU A 180 -30.00 -20.22 -9.31
CA LEU A 180 -28.83 -19.69 -8.60
C LEU A 180 -28.62 -20.34 -7.23
N TYR A 181 -29.66 -20.50 -6.43
CA TYR A 181 -29.52 -21.03 -5.07
C TYR A 181 -28.95 -22.45 -5.00
N PRO A 182 -29.44 -23.42 -5.81
CA PRO A 182 -28.83 -24.74 -5.86
C PRO A 182 -27.39 -24.73 -6.39
N MET A 183 -27.03 -23.76 -7.26
CA MET A 183 -25.65 -23.60 -7.73
C MET A 183 -24.76 -23.06 -6.61
N ILE A 184 -25.19 -22.03 -5.90
CA ILE A 184 -24.46 -21.43 -4.80
C ILE A 184 -24.06 -22.48 -3.76
N GLN A 185 -24.96 -23.41 -3.42
CA GLN A 185 -24.70 -24.46 -2.43
C GLN A 185 -23.58 -25.44 -2.82
N LYS A 186 -23.25 -25.55 -4.12
CA LYS A 186 -22.17 -26.42 -4.61
C LYS A 186 -20.77 -25.86 -4.38
N TYR A 187 -20.65 -24.55 -4.05
CA TYR A 187 -19.38 -23.87 -3.93
C TYR A 187 -19.07 -23.43 -2.50
N ASN A 188 -17.79 -23.31 -2.19
CA ASN A 188 -17.33 -22.88 -0.85
C ASN A 188 -17.41 -21.38 -0.65
N ALA A 189 -17.52 -20.61 -1.73
CA ALA A 189 -17.63 -19.16 -1.69
C ALA A 189 -18.25 -18.62 -2.99
N VAL A 190 -18.83 -17.43 -2.90
CA VAL A 190 -19.45 -16.71 -4.01
C VAL A 190 -18.83 -15.33 -4.14
N VAL A 191 -18.62 -14.88 -5.36
CA VAL A 191 -18.22 -13.50 -5.69
C VAL A 191 -19.39 -12.80 -6.36
N LEU A 192 -19.89 -11.74 -5.75
CA LEU A 192 -20.95 -10.90 -6.31
C LEU A 192 -20.31 -9.70 -7.01
N CYS A 193 -20.40 -9.67 -8.35
CA CYS A 193 -19.79 -8.67 -9.18
C CYS A 193 -20.84 -7.78 -9.85
N ASP A 194 -20.84 -6.50 -9.52
CA ASP A 194 -21.67 -5.47 -10.15
C ASP A 194 -23.17 -5.81 -10.23
N LEU A 195 -23.74 -6.33 -9.18
CA LEU A 195 -25.16 -6.66 -9.10
C LEU A 195 -26.01 -5.42 -8.76
N PRO A 196 -27.28 -5.35 -9.25
CA PRO A 196 -28.26 -4.43 -8.70
C PRO A 196 -28.39 -4.61 -7.18
N SER A 197 -28.57 -3.51 -6.44
CA SER A 197 -28.52 -3.52 -4.97
C SER A 197 -29.55 -4.46 -4.34
N GLU A 198 -30.76 -4.54 -4.91
CA GLU A 198 -31.81 -5.43 -4.45
C GLU A 198 -31.40 -6.91 -4.58
N VAL A 199 -30.97 -7.30 -5.78
CA VAL A 199 -30.51 -8.67 -6.09
C VAL A 199 -29.31 -9.05 -5.21
N ARG A 200 -28.34 -8.14 -5.09
CA ARG A 200 -27.15 -8.32 -4.24
C ARG A 200 -27.54 -8.61 -2.80
N ASN A 201 -28.43 -7.79 -2.23
CA ASN A 201 -28.88 -7.93 -0.85
C ASN A 201 -29.62 -9.26 -0.63
N GLN A 202 -30.43 -9.69 -1.58
CA GLN A 202 -31.15 -10.95 -1.50
C GLN A 202 -30.22 -12.15 -1.52
N ILE A 203 -29.24 -12.16 -2.45
CA ILE A 203 -28.24 -13.24 -2.52
C ILE A 203 -27.33 -13.23 -1.28
N MET A 204 -26.93 -12.04 -0.77
CA MET A 204 -26.15 -11.92 0.46
C MET A 204 -26.87 -12.52 1.67
N LYS A 205 -28.16 -12.22 1.84
CA LYS A 205 -28.99 -12.80 2.92
C LYS A 205 -29.03 -14.33 2.83
N TYR A 206 -29.24 -14.86 1.62
CA TYR A 206 -29.23 -16.29 1.39
C TYR A 206 -27.86 -16.93 1.72
N CYS A 207 -26.78 -16.36 1.23
CA CYS A 207 -25.43 -16.85 1.53
C CYS A 207 -25.12 -16.79 3.04
N TYR A 208 -25.61 -15.76 3.74
CA TYR A 208 -25.45 -15.63 5.19
C TYR A 208 -26.19 -16.74 5.93
N GLN A 209 -27.44 -17.02 5.56
CA GLN A 209 -28.25 -18.11 6.12
C GLN A 209 -27.60 -19.48 5.94
N GLU A 210 -27.07 -19.72 4.73
CA GLU A 210 -26.39 -20.98 4.39
C GLU A 210 -24.92 -21.03 4.85
N SER A 211 -24.44 -20.02 5.57
CA SER A 211 -23.02 -19.91 6.02
C SER A 211 -22.00 -19.99 4.88
N ILE A 212 -22.37 -19.54 3.68
CA ILE A 212 -21.52 -19.50 2.49
C ILE A 212 -20.73 -18.18 2.47
N ARG A 213 -19.42 -18.26 2.30
CA ARG A 213 -18.57 -17.08 2.26
C ARG A 213 -18.84 -16.26 1.00
N THR A 214 -19.11 -14.97 1.20
CA THR A 214 -19.42 -14.04 0.12
C THR A 214 -18.36 -12.97 -0.01
N TYR A 215 -17.90 -12.73 -1.24
CA TYR A 215 -17.07 -11.60 -1.64
C TYR A 215 -17.93 -10.67 -2.49
N VAL A 216 -17.86 -9.38 -2.25
CA VAL A 216 -18.69 -8.39 -2.95
C VAL A 216 -17.78 -7.31 -3.51
N THR A 217 -17.97 -6.94 -4.79
CA THR A 217 -17.36 -5.74 -5.34
C THR A 217 -18.14 -4.53 -4.81
N PRO A 218 -17.52 -3.64 -4.01
CA PRO A 218 -18.25 -2.54 -3.42
C PRO A 218 -18.65 -1.52 -4.49
N LYS A 219 -19.83 -0.92 -4.33
CA LYS A 219 -20.24 0.31 -5.00
C LYS A 219 -19.72 1.52 -4.22
N ILE A 220 -19.74 2.70 -4.81
CA ILE A 220 -19.29 3.93 -4.14
C ILE A 220 -20.09 4.17 -2.86
N SER A 221 -21.42 3.98 -2.89
CA SER A 221 -22.28 4.07 -1.72
C SER A 221 -21.86 3.15 -0.57
N ASP A 222 -21.42 1.92 -0.88
CA ASP A 222 -20.97 0.98 0.15
C ASP A 222 -19.69 1.48 0.84
N ILE A 223 -18.81 2.15 0.10
CA ILE A 223 -17.58 2.74 0.64
C ILE A 223 -17.92 3.92 1.56
N LEU A 224 -18.85 4.79 1.14
CA LEU A 224 -19.31 5.92 1.95
C LEU A 224 -19.97 5.46 3.25
N PHE A 225 -20.81 4.42 3.21
CA PHE A 225 -21.40 3.84 4.41
C PHE A 225 -20.40 3.15 5.33
N ARG A 226 -19.31 2.61 4.79
CA ARG A 226 -18.28 1.98 5.62
C ARG A 226 -17.52 2.98 6.51
N GLY A 227 -17.45 4.24 6.12
CA GLY A 227 -16.87 5.35 6.91
C GLY A 227 -17.88 6.05 7.82
N ALA A 228 -19.16 5.63 7.82
CA ALA A 228 -20.21 6.22 8.63
C ALA A 228 -20.08 5.85 10.11
N ASP A 229 -20.45 6.77 10.99
CA ASP A 229 -20.52 6.53 12.44
C ASP A 229 -21.79 5.75 12.78
N ASP A 230 -21.64 4.73 13.63
CA ASP A 230 -22.77 4.01 14.21
C ASP A 230 -23.40 4.88 15.31
N ILE A 231 -24.64 5.31 15.10
CA ILE A 231 -25.43 6.03 16.11
C ILE A 231 -26.72 5.29 16.42
N HIS A 232 -27.24 5.51 17.59
CA HIS A 232 -28.52 4.93 18.01
C HIS A 232 -29.48 6.06 18.36
N LEU A 233 -30.64 6.05 17.74
CA LEU A 233 -31.77 6.88 18.13
C LEU A 233 -32.75 6.01 18.84
N PHE A 234 -32.73 6.02 20.17
CA PHE A 234 -33.44 5.10 21.06
C PHE A 234 -33.05 3.63 20.74
N ASP A 235 -33.96 2.85 20.20
CA ASP A 235 -33.80 1.44 19.82
C ASP A 235 -33.50 1.25 18.32
N THR A 236 -33.40 2.34 17.56
CA THR A 236 -33.17 2.29 16.13
C THR A 236 -31.71 2.56 15.82
N PRO A 237 -30.94 1.61 15.24
CA PRO A 237 -29.59 1.84 14.76
C PRO A 237 -29.61 2.70 13.49
N LEU A 238 -28.73 3.70 13.42
CA LEU A 238 -28.57 4.59 12.27
C LEU A 238 -27.11 4.69 11.89
N TYR A 239 -26.85 4.90 10.60
CA TYR A 239 -25.53 5.23 10.08
C TYR A 239 -25.47 6.71 9.75
N LEU A 240 -24.58 7.45 10.43
CA LEU A 240 -24.33 8.86 10.15
C LEU A 240 -23.15 9.01 9.21
N SER A 241 -23.40 9.27 7.94
CA SER A 241 -22.36 9.62 6.97
C SER A 241 -22.07 11.12 7.04
N ARG A 242 -20.85 11.48 7.41
CA ARG A 242 -20.42 12.88 7.51
C ARG A 242 -19.77 13.32 6.19
N ASN A 243 -20.36 14.30 5.54
CA ASN A 243 -19.88 14.84 4.26
C ASN A 243 -18.73 15.86 4.37
N GLN A 244 -18.10 16.01 5.52
CA GLN A 244 -17.21 17.14 5.82
C GLN A 244 -15.71 16.89 5.53
N GLY A 245 -15.35 15.74 4.94
CA GLY A 245 -13.94 15.36 4.78
C GLY A 245 -13.27 15.13 6.16
N LEU A 246 -11.99 15.48 6.27
CA LEU A 246 -11.22 15.29 7.50
C LEU A 246 -11.63 16.30 8.58
N GLY A 247 -11.69 15.87 9.85
CA GLY A 247 -11.93 16.74 11.00
C GLY A 247 -10.82 17.78 11.18
N ILE A 248 -11.12 18.85 11.90
CA ILE A 248 -10.16 19.97 12.14
C ILE A 248 -8.89 19.45 12.83
N VAL A 249 -9.03 18.57 13.82
CA VAL A 249 -7.91 17.96 14.55
C VAL A 249 -7.06 17.10 13.60
N ASP A 250 -7.70 16.30 12.76
CA ASP A 250 -7.02 15.47 11.77
C ASP A 250 -6.26 16.31 10.76
N LEU A 251 -6.87 17.41 10.28
CA LEU A 251 -6.22 18.36 9.37
C LEU A 251 -4.98 19.01 10.02
N PHE A 252 -5.06 19.38 11.29
CA PHE A 252 -3.92 19.96 12.02
C PHE A 252 -2.78 18.94 12.18
N VAL A 253 -3.09 17.73 12.66
CA VAL A 253 -2.09 16.68 12.85
C VAL A 253 -1.47 16.28 11.50
N LYS A 254 -2.30 16.14 10.47
CA LYS A 254 -1.84 15.84 9.11
C LYS A 254 -0.91 16.94 8.60
N ARG A 255 -1.25 18.20 8.78
CA ARG A 255 -0.40 19.33 8.34
C ARG A 255 0.93 19.35 9.08
N LEU A 256 0.94 19.08 10.39
CA LEU A 256 2.16 18.97 11.16
C LEU A 256 3.06 17.85 10.65
N MET A 257 2.48 16.66 10.39
CA MET A 257 3.20 15.54 9.79
C MET A 257 3.76 15.88 8.40
N ASP A 258 2.97 16.53 7.54
CA ASP A 258 3.38 16.96 6.21
C ASP A 258 4.62 17.88 6.29
N ILE A 259 4.62 18.85 7.21
CA ILE A 259 5.75 19.77 7.39
C ILE A 259 6.99 19.03 7.90
N VAL A 260 6.86 18.22 8.95
CA VAL A 260 7.98 17.48 9.54
C VAL A 260 8.61 16.52 8.53
N ILE A 261 7.78 15.71 7.88
CA ILE A 261 8.27 14.72 6.89
C ILE A 261 8.91 15.40 5.70
N SER A 262 8.32 16.50 5.20
CA SER A 262 8.88 17.23 4.06
C SER A 262 10.20 17.91 4.39
N LEU A 263 10.34 18.51 5.58
CA LEU A 263 11.60 19.11 6.02
C LEU A 263 12.71 18.06 6.13
N ILE A 264 12.44 16.95 6.82
CA ILE A 264 13.38 15.83 6.94
C ILE A 264 13.71 15.28 5.54
N GLY A 265 12.68 15.08 4.71
CA GLY A 265 12.84 14.58 3.35
C GLY A 265 13.70 15.49 2.49
N ILE A 266 13.54 16.83 2.55
CA ILE A 266 14.35 17.80 1.82
C ILE A 266 15.79 17.75 2.31
N VAL A 267 16.04 17.73 3.61
CA VAL A 267 17.41 17.66 4.16
C VAL A 267 18.13 16.41 3.67
N ILE A 268 17.47 15.24 3.78
CA ILE A 268 18.06 13.95 3.34
C ILE A 268 18.23 13.90 1.82
N ALA A 269 17.25 14.39 1.05
CA ALA A 269 17.26 14.32 -0.39
C ALA A 269 18.09 15.44 -1.05
N SER A 270 18.46 16.51 -0.34
CA SER A 270 19.16 17.69 -0.91
C SER A 270 20.44 17.35 -1.67
N PRO A 271 21.36 16.48 -1.19
CA PRO A 271 22.56 16.14 -1.95
C PRO A 271 22.21 15.40 -3.25
N PHE A 272 21.21 14.51 -3.22
CA PHE A 272 20.76 13.81 -4.42
C PHE A 272 20.06 14.76 -5.39
N MET A 273 19.22 15.67 -4.90
CA MET A 273 18.56 16.68 -5.71
C MET A 273 19.59 17.60 -6.40
N LEU A 274 20.66 17.98 -5.72
CA LEU A 274 21.73 18.78 -6.31
C LEU A 274 22.45 18.04 -7.45
N VAL A 275 22.80 16.78 -7.23
CA VAL A 275 23.46 15.93 -8.26
C VAL A 275 22.52 15.76 -9.47
N ILE A 276 21.25 15.47 -9.25
CA ILE A 276 20.25 15.31 -10.33
C ILE A 276 20.12 16.62 -11.12
N ALA A 277 20.00 17.75 -10.42
CA ALA A 277 19.92 19.07 -11.03
C ALA A 277 21.12 19.37 -11.94
N LEU A 278 22.33 19.05 -11.45
CA LEU A 278 23.56 19.22 -12.20
C LEU A 278 23.60 18.31 -13.45
N CYS A 279 23.23 17.01 -13.30
CA CYS A 279 23.17 16.07 -14.43
C CYS A 279 22.19 16.52 -15.50
N ILE A 280 20.99 16.99 -15.14
CA ILE A 280 20.02 17.52 -16.11
C ILE A 280 20.57 18.77 -16.79
N LYS A 281 21.18 19.69 -16.03
CA LYS A 281 21.72 20.93 -16.57
C LYS A 281 22.87 20.71 -17.53
N LEU A 282 23.74 19.75 -17.24
CA LEU A 282 24.89 19.41 -18.09
C LEU A 282 24.50 18.62 -19.35
N TYR A 283 23.38 17.89 -19.32
CA TYR A 283 22.93 17.05 -20.44
C TYR A 283 22.48 17.88 -21.66
N ASP A 284 21.62 18.88 -21.46
CA ASP A 284 21.03 19.66 -22.56
C ASP A 284 20.88 21.17 -22.27
N HIS A 285 21.50 21.65 -21.17
CA HIS A 285 21.51 23.04 -20.74
C HIS A 285 20.11 23.67 -20.50
N GLY A 286 19.03 22.87 -20.57
CA GLY A 286 17.65 23.32 -20.38
C GLY A 286 17.25 23.53 -18.92
N PRO A 287 15.95 23.75 -18.62
CA PRO A 287 15.43 23.93 -17.27
C PRO A 287 15.55 22.61 -16.49
N VAL A 288 15.96 22.71 -15.22
CA VAL A 288 16.11 21.56 -14.31
C VAL A 288 14.75 21.05 -13.85
N LEU A 289 13.84 21.98 -13.55
CA LEU A 289 12.49 21.67 -13.07
C LEU A 289 11.46 21.75 -14.20
N TYR A 290 10.59 20.79 -14.21
CA TYR A 290 9.37 20.75 -14.99
C TYR A 290 8.19 21.14 -14.07
N LYS A 291 7.31 21.99 -14.56
CA LYS A 291 6.12 22.45 -13.86
C LYS A 291 4.89 22.10 -14.69
N GLN A 292 3.85 21.60 -14.03
CA GLN A 292 2.60 21.24 -14.68
C GLN A 292 1.43 21.54 -13.76
N GLU A 293 0.35 22.05 -14.32
CA GLU A 293 -0.88 22.29 -13.58
C GLU A 293 -1.58 20.98 -13.24
N ARG A 294 -2.03 20.87 -12.00
CA ARG A 294 -2.74 19.74 -11.41
C ARG A 294 -3.83 20.25 -10.47
N LEU A 295 -4.80 19.37 -10.18
CA LEU A 295 -5.86 19.65 -9.21
C LEU A 295 -5.50 19.17 -7.82
N THR A 296 -5.86 19.99 -6.82
CA THR A 296 -5.79 19.64 -5.39
C THR A 296 -7.19 19.71 -4.76
N LYS A 297 -7.26 19.91 -3.44
CA LYS A 297 -8.51 19.98 -2.70
C LYS A 297 -9.47 21.02 -3.32
N ASP A 298 -10.76 20.69 -3.31
CA ASP A 298 -11.86 21.51 -3.82
C ASP A 298 -11.73 21.88 -5.32
N GLY A 299 -10.86 21.17 -6.06
CA GLY A 299 -10.62 21.39 -7.48
C GLY A 299 -9.70 22.57 -7.76
N GLU A 300 -9.02 23.12 -6.77
CA GLU A 300 -8.09 24.23 -6.96
C GLU A 300 -6.87 23.78 -7.80
N PRO A 301 -6.48 24.56 -8.83
CA PRO A 301 -5.29 24.28 -9.62
C PRO A 301 -4.04 24.69 -8.87
N PHE A 302 -2.97 23.90 -8.98
CA PHE A 302 -1.63 24.22 -8.48
C PHE A 302 -0.54 23.71 -9.43
N MET A 303 0.66 24.29 -9.33
CA MET A 303 1.80 23.90 -10.16
C MET A 303 2.65 22.84 -9.43
N ILE A 304 2.54 21.56 -9.87
CA ILE A 304 3.37 20.49 -9.35
C ILE A 304 4.81 20.62 -9.86
N TYR A 305 5.80 20.43 -8.99
CA TYR A 305 7.22 20.46 -9.32
C TYR A 305 7.78 19.06 -9.50
N LYS A 306 8.49 18.84 -10.61
CA LYS A 306 9.22 17.60 -10.87
C LYS A 306 10.60 17.92 -11.47
N PHE A 307 11.55 17.02 -11.34
CA PHE A 307 12.72 17.09 -12.19
C PHE A 307 12.34 16.77 -13.63
N ARG A 308 12.91 17.50 -14.58
CA ARG A 308 12.69 17.25 -15.98
C ARG A 308 13.32 15.92 -16.39
N SER A 309 12.50 14.98 -16.80
CA SER A 309 12.88 13.64 -17.23
C SER A 309 12.69 13.40 -18.73
N MET A 310 12.08 14.36 -19.43
CA MET A 310 11.81 14.31 -20.87
C MET A 310 12.45 15.52 -21.58
N THR A 311 12.58 15.42 -22.90
CA THR A 311 13.05 16.52 -23.76
C THR A 311 12.12 17.73 -23.69
N THR A 312 12.63 18.93 -23.98
CA THR A 312 11.90 20.21 -23.87
C THR A 312 10.65 20.28 -24.74
N HIS A 313 10.62 19.57 -25.87
CA HIS A 313 9.49 19.54 -26.84
C HIS A 313 8.58 18.32 -26.68
N SER A 314 8.61 17.65 -25.53
CA SER A 314 7.88 16.40 -25.31
C SER A 314 6.37 16.53 -25.29
N GLU A 315 5.80 17.73 -25.11
CA GLU A 315 4.36 17.99 -25.04
C GLU A 315 3.78 18.72 -26.25
N ASP A 316 4.59 19.05 -27.26
CA ASP A 316 4.13 19.75 -28.48
C ASP A 316 3.05 18.96 -29.24
N ALA A 317 3.00 17.64 -29.09
CA ALA A 317 1.99 16.75 -29.68
C ALA A 317 0.76 16.47 -28.77
N GLY A 318 0.60 17.24 -27.69
CA GLY A 318 -0.49 17.09 -26.72
C GLY A 318 -0.17 16.18 -25.52
N ALA A 319 -1.07 16.21 -24.55
CA ALA A 319 -0.95 15.46 -23.31
C ALA A 319 -1.12 13.94 -23.55
N ARG A 320 -0.07 13.14 -23.35
CA ARG A 320 -0.11 11.68 -23.45
C ARG A 320 0.47 11.05 -22.21
N LEU A 321 -0.04 9.87 -21.83
CA LEU A 321 0.61 9.01 -20.83
C LEU A 321 1.94 8.50 -21.38
N ALA A 322 2.95 8.34 -20.53
CA ALA A 322 4.24 7.82 -20.94
C ALA A 322 4.16 6.31 -21.21
N ALA A 323 4.59 5.88 -22.40
CA ALA A 323 4.73 4.47 -22.75
C ALA A 323 5.99 3.84 -22.10
N LYS A 324 6.07 2.49 -22.10
CA LYS A 324 7.23 1.75 -21.55
C LYS A 324 8.56 2.16 -22.18
N GLU A 325 8.57 2.40 -23.50
CA GLU A 325 9.76 2.83 -24.27
C GLU A 325 9.45 4.15 -24.96
N ASP A 326 9.28 5.21 -24.17
CA ASP A 326 8.97 6.53 -24.70
C ASP A 326 10.27 7.23 -25.12
N ALA A 327 10.44 7.47 -26.44
CA ALA A 327 11.61 8.13 -27.01
C ALA A 327 11.85 9.56 -26.49
N ARG A 328 10.84 10.18 -25.86
CA ARG A 328 10.93 11.51 -25.26
C ARG A 328 11.72 11.52 -23.95
N ILE A 329 11.96 10.34 -23.33
CA ILE A 329 12.64 10.21 -22.03
C ILE A 329 14.15 10.33 -22.24
N THR A 330 14.79 11.29 -21.54
CA THR A 330 16.24 11.46 -21.56
C THR A 330 16.94 10.30 -20.82
N PRO A 331 18.24 10.02 -21.10
CA PRO A 331 19.00 9.01 -20.35
C PRO A 331 19.01 9.26 -18.84
N VAL A 332 19.20 10.53 -18.41
CA VAL A 332 19.09 10.93 -17.00
C VAL A 332 17.65 10.70 -16.49
N GLY A 333 16.66 11.09 -17.30
CA GLY A 333 15.25 10.89 -16.99
C GLY A 333 14.88 9.43 -16.77
N ARG A 334 15.44 8.50 -17.54
CA ARG A 334 15.20 7.06 -17.37
C ARG A 334 15.65 6.57 -16.00
N VAL A 335 16.81 7.00 -15.53
CA VAL A 335 17.33 6.61 -14.20
C VAL A 335 16.48 7.19 -13.09
N ILE A 336 16.21 8.51 -13.11
CA ILE A 336 15.47 9.16 -12.02
C ILE A 336 14.00 8.71 -11.94
N ARG A 337 13.36 8.38 -13.08
CA ARG A 337 12.00 7.80 -13.10
C ARG A 337 11.95 6.38 -12.58
N ALA A 338 12.97 5.55 -12.86
CA ALA A 338 13.01 4.17 -12.37
C ALA A 338 13.02 4.08 -10.84
N ILE A 339 13.56 5.11 -10.16
CA ILE A 339 13.62 5.20 -8.69
C ILE A 339 12.69 6.28 -8.11
N HIS A 340 11.84 6.88 -8.95
CA HIS A 340 10.88 7.96 -8.60
C HIS A 340 11.55 9.23 -8.02
N PHE A 341 12.82 9.47 -8.28
CA PHE A 341 13.52 10.66 -7.82
C PHE A 341 13.14 11.93 -8.60
N ASP A 342 12.50 11.77 -9.75
CA ASP A 342 11.90 12.89 -10.49
C ASP A 342 10.79 13.60 -9.69
N GLU A 343 10.18 12.95 -8.71
CA GLU A 343 9.11 13.49 -7.88
C GLU A 343 9.60 14.18 -6.59
N LEU A 344 10.92 14.11 -6.24
CA LEU A 344 11.46 14.74 -5.03
C LEU A 344 11.16 16.25 -4.89
N PRO A 345 11.14 17.08 -5.97
CA PRO A 345 10.79 18.48 -5.85
C PRO A 345 9.35 18.75 -5.34
N GLN A 346 8.45 17.75 -5.36
CA GLN A 346 7.10 17.89 -4.81
C GLN A 346 7.11 18.11 -3.28
N LEU A 347 8.20 17.78 -2.58
CA LEU A 347 8.36 18.10 -1.17
C LEU A 347 8.22 19.62 -0.92
N PHE A 348 8.61 20.46 -1.87
CA PHE A 348 8.38 21.92 -1.78
C PHE A 348 6.90 22.29 -1.95
N ASN A 349 6.13 21.59 -2.80
CA ASN A 349 4.68 21.80 -2.88
C ASN A 349 3.98 21.43 -1.56
N ILE A 350 4.46 20.36 -0.89
CA ILE A 350 3.92 19.94 0.40
C ILE A 350 4.21 21.01 1.48
N LEU A 351 5.44 21.53 1.54
CA LEU A 351 5.79 22.61 2.48
C LEU A 351 4.95 23.87 2.26
N LYS A 352 4.69 24.25 1.00
CA LYS A 352 3.80 25.35 0.66
C LYS A 352 2.34 25.10 1.07
N GLY A 353 1.94 23.84 1.24
CA GLY A 353 0.58 23.45 1.58
C GLY A 353 -0.33 23.22 0.39
N GLU A 354 0.20 23.20 -0.82
CA GLU A 354 -0.52 22.87 -2.06
C GLU A 354 -0.85 21.38 -2.13
N MET A 355 0.02 20.54 -1.55
CA MET A 355 -0.10 19.09 -1.46
C MET A 355 0.06 18.58 -0.03
N SER A 356 -0.23 17.30 0.18
CA SER A 356 0.07 16.51 1.36
C SER A 356 1.06 15.38 1.01
N VAL A 357 1.74 14.81 2.00
CA VAL A 357 2.57 13.61 1.77
C VAL A 357 1.69 12.45 1.34
N VAL A 358 0.55 12.25 2.01
CA VAL A 358 -0.41 11.17 1.69
C VAL A 358 -1.75 11.75 1.25
N GLY A 359 -2.25 11.30 0.10
CA GLY A 359 -3.52 11.72 -0.47
C GLY A 359 -3.77 11.12 -1.86
N PRO A 360 -4.89 11.40 -2.50
CA PRO A 360 -5.14 11.03 -3.88
C PRO A 360 -4.09 11.63 -4.82
N ARG A 361 -3.64 10.86 -5.82
CA ARG A 361 -2.66 11.37 -6.79
C ARG A 361 -3.28 12.51 -7.61
N PRO A 362 -2.60 13.68 -7.76
CA PRO A 362 -3.14 14.82 -8.48
C PRO A 362 -3.27 14.53 -9.99
N GLU A 363 -4.43 14.83 -10.56
CA GLU A 363 -4.71 14.68 -11.99
C GLU A 363 -4.63 16.01 -12.71
N ARG A 364 -4.44 15.98 -14.04
CA ARG A 364 -4.60 17.14 -14.93
C ARG A 364 -6.09 17.48 -15.05
N GLN A 365 -6.44 18.76 -15.17
CA GLN A 365 -7.85 19.19 -15.38
C GLN A 365 -8.51 18.40 -16.52
N ILE A 366 -7.89 18.38 -17.69
CA ILE A 366 -8.42 17.70 -18.89
C ILE A 366 -8.73 16.22 -18.62
N ILE A 367 -7.85 15.51 -17.88
CA ILE A 367 -8.04 14.09 -17.56
C ILE A 367 -9.15 13.93 -16.51
N ALA A 368 -9.20 14.81 -15.52
CA ALA A 368 -10.24 14.80 -14.50
C ALA A 368 -11.63 15.05 -15.09
N ASP A 369 -11.73 15.97 -16.05
CA ASP A 369 -12.98 16.28 -16.77
C ASP A 369 -13.45 15.05 -17.56
N GLN A 370 -12.57 14.43 -18.35
CA GLN A 370 -12.88 13.20 -19.10
C GLN A 370 -13.38 12.07 -18.17
N TYR A 371 -12.72 11.88 -17.01
CA TYR A 371 -13.17 10.86 -16.06
C TYR A 371 -14.49 11.23 -15.40
N THR A 372 -14.77 12.52 -15.19
CA THR A 372 -16.02 12.99 -14.58
C THR A 372 -17.21 12.86 -15.54
N GLU A 373 -16.99 12.97 -16.85
CA GLU A 373 -18.04 12.72 -17.85
C GLU A 373 -18.56 11.28 -17.78
N GLU A 374 -17.66 10.29 -17.55
CA GLU A 374 -18.06 8.87 -17.45
C GLU A 374 -18.41 8.46 -16.01
N ILE A 375 -17.80 9.07 -15.02
CA ILE A 375 -17.93 8.77 -13.59
C ILE A 375 -18.15 10.09 -12.84
N PRO A 376 -19.40 10.58 -12.74
CA PRO A 376 -19.69 11.88 -12.11
C PRO A 376 -19.15 12.01 -10.68
N GLU A 377 -19.03 10.88 -9.95
CA GLU A 377 -18.51 10.84 -8.61
C GLU A 377 -16.98 11.00 -8.54
N PHE A 378 -16.26 11.09 -9.69
CA PHE A 378 -14.81 11.22 -9.71
C PHE A 378 -14.31 12.48 -9.00
N VAL A 379 -15.13 13.53 -8.95
CA VAL A 379 -14.87 14.78 -8.21
C VAL A 379 -14.77 14.57 -6.69
N LEU A 380 -15.38 13.51 -6.14
CA LEU A 380 -15.39 13.26 -4.69
C LEU A 380 -14.00 13.03 -4.12
N ARG A 381 -13.03 12.63 -4.94
CA ARG A 381 -11.63 12.46 -4.53
C ARG A 381 -10.94 13.79 -4.17
N LEU A 382 -11.50 14.93 -4.62
CA LEU A 382 -10.98 16.27 -4.35
C LEU A 382 -11.41 16.84 -3.00
N LYS A 383 -12.10 16.07 -2.15
CA LYS A 383 -12.44 16.48 -0.77
C LYS A 383 -11.21 16.66 0.13
N VAL A 384 -10.06 16.12 -0.26
CA VAL A 384 -8.79 16.22 0.47
C VAL A 384 -7.68 16.70 -0.45
N LYS A 385 -6.57 17.18 0.14
CA LYS A 385 -5.40 17.59 -0.66
C LYS A 385 -4.81 16.42 -1.44
N ALA A 386 -4.32 16.74 -2.62
CA ALA A 386 -3.54 15.81 -3.44
C ALA A 386 -2.29 15.33 -2.68
N GLY A 387 -1.90 14.06 -2.87
CA GLY A 387 -0.78 13.44 -2.19
C GLY A 387 0.40 13.11 -3.10
N LEU A 388 1.61 13.13 -2.53
CA LEU A 388 2.82 12.57 -3.15
C LEU A 388 2.68 11.05 -3.29
N THR A 389 2.21 10.41 -2.24
CA THR A 389 1.77 9.01 -2.24
C THR A 389 0.32 8.90 -1.78
N GLY A 390 -0.30 7.73 -1.94
CA GLY A 390 -1.69 7.53 -1.54
C GLY A 390 -2.15 6.09 -1.56
N TYR A 391 -3.34 5.87 -1.03
CA TYR A 391 -3.93 4.54 -0.90
C TYR A 391 -4.07 3.84 -2.27
N ALA A 392 -4.54 4.57 -3.29
CA ALA A 392 -4.66 4.04 -4.65
C ALA A 392 -3.29 3.72 -5.29
N GLN A 393 -2.24 4.47 -4.94
CA GLN A 393 -0.88 4.21 -5.43
C GLN A 393 -0.27 2.95 -4.77
N VAL A 394 -0.60 2.68 -3.50
CA VAL A 394 -0.06 1.56 -2.73
C VAL A 394 -0.81 0.25 -2.99
N TYR A 395 -2.12 0.29 -3.13
CA TYR A 395 -2.98 -0.89 -3.30
C TYR A 395 -3.46 -1.10 -4.74
N GLY A 396 -3.42 -0.06 -5.58
CA GLY A 396 -3.68 -0.15 -7.01
C GLY A 396 -2.47 -0.70 -7.77
N LYS A 397 -2.69 -0.94 -9.05
CA LYS A 397 -1.64 -1.24 -10.02
C LYS A 397 -1.67 -0.17 -11.11
N TYR A 398 -0.66 -0.16 -11.96
CA TYR A 398 -0.60 0.80 -13.06
C TYR A 398 -1.85 0.77 -13.97
N ASN A 399 -2.42 -0.41 -14.21
CA ASN A 399 -3.61 -0.64 -15.03
C ASN A 399 -4.93 -0.61 -14.23
N THR A 400 -4.94 -0.03 -13.02
CA THR A 400 -6.17 0.14 -12.23
C THR A 400 -7.11 1.11 -12.95
N THR A 401 -8.37 0.70 -13.19
CA THR A 401 -9.37 1.53 -13.86
C THR A 401 -9.64 2.81 -13.05
N PRO A 402 -10.08 3.91 -13.70
CA PRO A 402 -10.45 5.15 -13.00
C PRO A 402 -11.51 4.93 -11.92
N TYR A 403 -12.47 4.04 -12.15
CA TYR A 403 -13.50 3.67 -11.20
C TYR A 403 -12.95 2.94 -9.98
N ASP A 404 -12.05 1.95 -10.17
CA ASP A 404 -11.40 1.26 -9.05
C ASP A 404 -10.44 2.19 -8.29
N LYS A 405 -9.77 3.12 -9.01
CA LYS A 405 -8.92 4.15 -8.41
C LYS A 405 -9.72 5.08 -7.51
N LEU A 406 -10.88 5.55 -7.99
CA LEU A 406 -11.80 6.35 -7.20
C LEU A 406 -12.25 5.62 -5.92
N LYS A 407 -12.61 4.33 -6.03
CA LYS A 407 -12.97 3.53 -4.85
C LYS A 407 -11.86 3.45 -3.81
N LEU A 408 -10.60 3.31 -4.26
CA LEU A 408 -9.44 3.29 -3.37
C LEU A 408 -9.21 4.66 -2.73
N ASP A 409 -9.32 5.75 -3.50
CA ASP A 409 -9.19 7.11 -2.98
C ASP A 409 -10.30 7.43 -1.96
N LEU A 410 -11.56 7.06 -2.24
CA LEU A 410 -12.68 7.22 -1.30
C LEU A 410 -12.51 6.34 -0.05
N THR A 411 -11.97 5.12 -0.20
CA THR A 411 -11.68 4.27 0.96
C THR A 411 -10.67 4.96 1.90
N TYR A 412 -9.70 5.68 1.37
CA TYR A 412 -8.77 6.48 2.15
C TYR A 412 -9.48 7.65 2.85
N ILE A 413 -10.26 8.43 2.09
CA ILE A 413 -10.94 9.64 2.60
C ILE A 413 -11.90 9.31 3.74
N GLU A 414 -12.74 8.29 3.55
CA GLU A 414 -13.78 7.92 4.50
C GLU A 414 -13.26 7.17 5.74
N ASN A 415 -12.10 6.49 5.62
CA ASN A 415 -11.51 5.76 6.76
C ASN A 415 -10.18 6.38 7.21
N TYR A 416 -10.02 7.68 7.01
CA TYR A 416 -8.80 8.38 7.37
C TYR A 416 -8.40 8.15 8.83
N SER A 417 -7.13 7.98 9.04
CA SER A 417 -6.48 8.06 10.35
C SER A 417 -5.00 8.35 10.18
N VAL A 418 -4.39 8.99 11.17
CA VAL A 418 -2.93 9.22 11.21
C VAL A 418 -2.17 7.91 11.04
N TRP A 419 -2.68 6.83 11.62
CA TRP A 419 -2.12 5.49 11.48
C TRP A 419 -2.16 4.97 10.03
N MET A 420 -3.21 5.31 9.29
CA MET A 420 -3.30 4.97 7.87
C MET A 420 -2.24 5.70 7.05
N ASP A 421 -1.99 6.98 7.31
CA ASP A 421 -0.92 7.74 6.66
C ASP A 421 0.45 7.13 6.94
N ILE A 422 0.77 6.84 8.19
CA ILE A 422 2.02 6.16 8.57
C ILE A 422 2.17 4.83 7.82
N LYS A 423 1.11 4.04 7.80
CA LYS A 423 1.11 2.75 7.08
C LYS A 423 1.34 2.92 5.58
N ILE A 424 0.70 3.90 4.94
CA ILE A 424 0.87 4.19 3.51
C ILE A 424 2.32 4.62 3.23
N LEU A 425 2.94 5.43 4.07
CA LEU A 425 4.35 5.83 3.94
C LEU A 425 5.29 4.61 3.93
N PHE A 426 5.16 3.72 4.90
CA PHE A 426 5.96 2.49 4.93
C PHE A 426 5.69 1.58 3.73
N LEU A 427 4.44 1.44 3.32
CA LEU A 427 4.08 0.66 2.15
C LEU A 427 4.59 1.29 0.85
N THR A 428 4.66 2.62 0.75
CA THR A 428 5.29 3.32 -0.39
C THR A 428 6.75 2.94 -0.50
N PHE A 429 7.49 2.94 0.62
CA PHE A 429 8.86 2.48 0.63
C PHE A 429 9.00 1.03 0.14
N LYS A 430 8.09 0.13 0.55
CA LYS A 430 8.06 -1.26 0.05
C LYS A 430 7.86 -1.34 -1.46
N ILE A 431 6.97 -0.51 -2.02
CA ILE A 431 6.62 -0.54 -3.45
C ILE A 431 7.80 -0.15 -4.33
N LEU A 432 8.70 0.72 -3.87
CA LEU A 432 9.91 1.09 -4.61
C LEU A 432 10.79 -0.13 -4.96
N PHE A 433 10.67 -1.22 -4.19
CA PHE A 433 11.38 -2.48 -4.46
C PHE A 433 10.56 -3.49 -5.28
N GLN A 434 9.34 -3.15 -5.73
CA GLN A 434 8.47 -4.02 -6.52
C GLN A 434 8.41 -3.56 -7.98
N LYS A 435 8.96 -4.36 -8.90
CA LYS A 435 9.02 -4.05 -10.35
C LYS A 435 7.65 -3.85 -11.01
N GLU A 436 6.59 -4.48 -10.49
CA GLU A 436 5.24 -4.45 -11.09
C GLU A 436 4.59 -3.04 -11.12
N ASN A 437 5.12 -2.07 -10.40
CA ASN A 437 4.54 -0.73 -10.28
C ASN A 437 5.23 0.33 -11.13
N THR A 438 6.33 -0.01 -11.81
CA THR A 438 7.12 0.92 -12.66
C THR A 438 6.85 0.76 -14.16
N GLU A 439 6.00 -0.17 -14.56
CA GLU A 439 5.71 -0.42 -15.97
C GLU A 439 4.73 0.63 -16.55
N GLY A 440 5.08 1.27 -17.68
CA GLY A 440 4.22 2.19 -18.43
C GLY A 440 3.01 1.53 -19.12
N VAL A 441 2.10 2.31 -19.71
CA VAL A 441 0.98 1.81 -20.55
C VAL A 441 1.49 1.19 -21.84
N ASP A 442 0.70 0.30 -22.44
CA ASP A 442 0.92 -0.17 -23.81
C ASP A 442 0.77 1.00 -24.79
N GLN A 443 1.53 0.94 -25.91
CA GLN A 443 1.70 2.09 -26.84
C GLN A 443 0.39 2.66 -27.40
N ASP A 444 -0.69 1.89 -27.41
CA ASP A 444 -1.99 2.26 -27.96
C ASP A 444 -2.97 2.88 -26.94
N GLN A 445 -2.60 2.96 -25.66
CA GLN A 445 -3.45 3.53 -24.62
C GLN A 445 -3.11 5.01 -24.36
N THR A 446 -3.98 5.92 -24.80
CA THR A 446 -3.87 7.37 -24.50
C THR A 446 -4.46 7.75 -23.14
N THR A 447 -5.45 6.99 -22.66
CA THR A 447 -6.11 7.17 -21.35
C THR A 447 -6.27 5.83 -20.65
N ALA A 448 -6.51 5.83 -19.33
CA ALA A 448 -6.80 4.61 -18.56
C ALA A 448 -8.23 4.07 -18.78
N ILE A 449 -9.00 4.71 -19.64
CA ILE A 449 -10.32 4.25 -20.10
C ILE A 449 -10.08 3.28 -21.26
N LYS A 450 -10.60 2.07 -21.14
CA LYS A 450 -10.63 1.07 -22.21
C LYS A 450 -11.92 1.20 -23.00
#